data_98e3213adb2ca5bd064b57f27cd6f9db
#
_entry.id   98e3213adb2ca5bd064b57f27cd6f9db
#
_cell.length_a   1.000
_cell.length_b   1.000
_cell.length_c   1.000
_cell.angle_alpha   90.00
_cell.angle_beta   90.00
_cell.angle_gamma   90.00
#
_symmetry.space_group_name_H-M   'P 1'
#
loop_
_entity.id
_entity.type
_entity.pdbx_description
1 polymer ?
#
loop_
_entity_poly.entity_id
_entity_poly.type
_entity_poly.pdbx_seq_one_letter_code
_entity_poly.pdbx_strand_id
1 'polypeptide(L)'
;YGETERLSAALARGAAINPVFEKIVRDDGTIFYPNAGILKVSGKNVEEIRLMLTNSLSTVLNNPQIDVSVTEFKSQKIIVSGNFKRSGTIPVTSVPVTFTEIIANADPYGENGQRPLGDLTSVKFSRDGYTYDVDYEYLSRNSQIQNYIYLKDGDVIHLPDNSENQVHVIGEASNPVSINLSRKNIPLSSALAQAKGLNQAT
;
A
#
# COMPACT_ATOMS: atom_id res chain seq x y z
N TYR A 1 4.36 -19.63 -31.23
CA TYR A 1 5.25 -20.53 -32.03
C TYR A 1 6.69 -20.54 -31.48
N GLY A 2 7.22 -19.54 -30.80
CA GLY A 2 8.63 -19.45 -30.37
C GLY A 2 8.99 -20.13 -29.03
N GLU A 3 8.05 -20.42 -28.16
CA GLU A 3 8.36 -21.00 -26.85
C GLU A 3 8.55 -22.52 -26.85
N THR A 4 7.78 -23.22 -27.65
CA THR A 4 7.92 -24.69 -27.82
C THR A 4 9.24 -25.06 -28.47
N GLU A 5 9.76 -24.24 -29.39
CA GLU A 5 11.09 -24.50 -30.02
C GLU A 5 12.24 -24.21 -29.04
N ARG A 6 12.12 -23.23 -28.18
CA ARG A 6 13.12 -22.97 -27.12
C ARG A 6 13.16 -24.09 -26.09
N LEU A 7 12.01 -24.66 -25.73
CA LEU A 7 11.93 -25.80 -24.80
C LEU A 7 12.58 -27.04 -25.39
N SER A 8 12.30 -27.37 -26.67
CA SER A 8 12.87 -28.51 -27.32
C SER A 8 14.38 -28.41 -27.52
N ALA A 9 14.90 -27.22 -27.84
CA ALA A 9 16.33 -26.95 -27.97
C ALA A 9 17.08 -27.01 -26.63
N ALA A 10 16.42 -26.68 -25.53
CA ALA A 10 17.02 -26.68 -24.20
C ALA A 10 17.05 -28.11 -23.60
N LEU A 11 16.00 -28.91 -23.80
CA LEU A 11 15.96 -30.33 -23.46
C LEU A 11 17.04 -31.12 -24.22
N ALA A 12 17.31 -30.77 -25.47
CA ALA A 12 18.36 -31.40 -26.27
C ALA A 12 19.78 -31.11 -25.77
N ARG A 13 19.98 -30.08 -24.95
CA ARG A 13 21.28 -29.69 -24.37
C ARG A 13 21.51 -30.17 -22.94
N GLY A 14 20.60 -30.98 -22.36
CA GLY A 14 20.73 -31.50 -21.00
C GLY A 14 20.71 -30.43 -19.89
N ALA A 15 20.28 -29.23 -20.19
CA ALA A 15 20.09 -28.18 -19.17
C ALA A 15 18.78 -28.47 -18.45
N ALA A 16 18.82 -28.57 -17.12
CA ALA A 16 17.64 -28.57 -16.27
C ALA A 16 16.99 -27.17 -16.33
N ILE A 17 16.14 -26.95 -17.33
CA ILE A 17 15.34 -25.76 -17.43
C ILE A 17 14.04 -26.06 -16.69
N ASN A 18 13.83 -25.38 -15.56
CA ASN A 18 12.52 -25.22 -14.98
C ASN A 18 11.83 -24.06 -15.73
N PRO A 19 11.01 -24.30 -16.75
CA PRO A 19 10.31 -23.24 -17.44
C PRO A 19 9.26 -22.68 -16.48
N VAL A 20 9.46 -21.43 -16.05
CA VAL A 20 8.45 -20.70 -15.29
C VAL A 20 7.39 -20.23 -16.29
N PHE A 21 6.20 -20.81 -16.21
CA PHE A 21 5.05 -20.38 -17.01
C PHE A 21 4.19 -19.43 -16.19
N GLU A 22 4.33 -18.15 -16.42
CA GLU A 22 3.40 -17.16 -15.82
C GLU A 22 2.01 -17.30 -16.46
N LYS A 23 1.00 -17.40 -15.62
CA LYS A 23 -0.42 -17.44 -16.01
C LYS A 23 -1.20 -16.39 -15.25
N ILE A 24 -1.95 -15.60 -15.98
CA ILE A 24 -2.86 -14.59 -15.41
C ILE A 24 -4.19 -15.26 -15.12
N VAL A 25 -4.71 -15.06 -13.90
CA VAL A 25 -6.08 -15.45 -13.56
C VAL A 25 -7.02 -14.50 -14.28
N ARG A 26 -7.95 -15.04 -15.06
CA ARG A 26 -8.96 -14.28 -15.81
C ARG A 26 -10.03 -13.73 -14.88
N ASP A 27 -10.83 -12.80 -15.38
CA ASP A 27 -11.94 -12.18 -14.62
C ASP A 27 -12.99 -13.20 -14.16
N ASP A 28 -13.16 -14.30 -14.92
CA ASP A 28 -14.01 -15.42 -14.53
C ASP A 28 -13.40 -16.32 -13.44
N GLY A 29 -12.19 -16.01 -12.98
CA GLY A 29 -11.43 -16.74 -11.97
C GLY A 29 -10.82 -18.04 -12.45
N THR A 30 -10.57 -18.17 -13.77
CA THR A 30 -9.95 -19.33 -14.39
C THR A 30 -8.55 -19.03 -14.89
N ILE A 31 -7.74 -20.09 -15.03
CA ILE A 31 -6.48 -20.09 -15.78
C ILE A 31 -6.56 -21.11 -16.91
N PHE A 32 -5.87 -20.86 -18.00
CA PHE A 32 -5.62 -21.86 -19.03
C PHE A 32 -4.19 -22.42 -18.89
N TYR A 33 -4.09 -23.73 -18.78
CA TYR A 33 -2.80 -24.41 -18.75
C TYR A 33 -2.72 -25.48 -19.86
N PRO A 34 -1.63 -25.52 -20.66
CA PRO A 34 -1.48 -26.51 -21.72
C PRO A 34 -1.62 -27.94 -21.16
N ASN A 35 -2.33 -28.80 -21.87
CA ASN A 35 -2.64 -30.18 -21.52
C ASN A 35 -3.54 -30.38 -20.28
N ALA A 36 -3.74 -29.38 -19.45
CA ALA A 36 -4.69 -29.42 -18.33
C ALA A 36 -6.02 -28.69 -18.66
N GLY A 37 -6.01 -27.83 -19.71
CA GLY A 37 -7.20 -27.08 -20.12
C GLY A 37 -7.49 -25.87 -19.23
N ILE A 38 -8.78 -25.55 -19.06
CA ILE A 38 -9.27 -24.45 -18.26
C ILE A 38 -9.55 -24.95 -16.84
N LEU A 39 -8.91 -24.30 -15.86
CA LEU A 39 -9.03 -24.65 -14.44
C LEU A 39 -9.59 -23.47 -13.65
N LYS A 40 -10.59 -23.71 -12.80
CA LYS A 40 -11.16 -22.71 -11.88
C LYS A 40 -10.26 -22.61 -10.65
N VAL A 41 -9.60 -21.46 -10.49
CA VAL A 41 -8.64 -21.21 -9.40
C VAL A 41 -9.09 -20.18 -8.39
N SER A 42 -10.15 -19.40 -8.69
CA SER A 42 -10.68 -18.42 -7.74
C SER A 42 -11.18 -19.10 -6.46
N GLY A 43 -10.82 -18.50 -5.30
CA GLY A 43 -11.16 -19.04 -3.98
C GLY A 43 -10.32 -20.24 -3.53
N LYS A 44 -9.29 -20.63 -4.29
CA LYS A 44 -8.38 -21.72 -3.95
C LYS A 44 -7.02 -21.19 -3.49
N ASN A 45 -6.40 -21.91 -2.58
CA ASN A 45 -5.02 -21.64 -2.17
C ASN A 45 -4.02 -22.24 -3.14
N VAL A 46 -2.75 -21.84 -3.02
CA VAL A 46 -1.67 -22.28 -3.92
C VAL A 46 -1.50 -23.79 -3.95
N GLU A 47 -1.65 -24.45 -2.80
CA GLU A 47 -1.49 -25.89 -2.66
C GLU A 47 -2.64 -26.64 -3.35
N GLU A 48 -3.88 -26.15 -3.23
CA GLU A 48 -5.03 -26.72 -3.95
C GLU A 48 -4.87 -26.60 -5.46
N ILE A 49 -4.35 -25.45 -5.94
CA ILE A 49 -4.08 -25.25 -7.37
C ILE A 49 -2.98 -26.19 -7.84
N ARG A 50 -1.91 -26.35 -7.05
CA ARG A 50 -0.84 -27.31 -7.34
C ARG A 50 -1.36 -28.74 -7.50
N LEU A 51 -2.19 -29.18 -6.55
CA LEU A 51 -2.81 -30.52 -6.60
C LEU A 51 -3.73 -30.70 -7.81
N MET A 52 -4.55 -29.69 -8.13
CA MET A 52 -5.42 -29.71 -9.31
C MET A 52 -4.63 -29.83 -10.61
N LEU A 53 -3.56 -29.04 -10.74
CA LEU A 53 -2.67 -29.09 -11.91
C LEU A 53 -1.97 -30.46 -12.01
N THR A 54 -1.44 -30.97 -10.90
CA THR A 54 -0.78 -32.27 -10.86
C THR A 54 -1.74 -33.37 -11.31
N ASN A 55 -2.96 -33.40 -10.79
CA ASN A 55 -3.97 -34.39 -11.16
C ASN A 55 -4.37 -34.28 -12.63
N SER A 56 -4.58 -33.08 -13.14
CA SER A 56 -4.96 -32.86 -14.54
C SER A 56 -3.84 -33.27 -15.51
N LEU A 57 -2.60 -32.99 -15.16
CA LEU A 57 -1.45 -33.30 -15.99
C LEU A 57 -0.98 -34.75 -15.90
N SER A 58 -1.29 -35.46 -14.81
CA SER A 58 -0.96 -36.90 -14.65
C SER A 58 -1.65 -37.80 -15.66
N THR A 59 -2.71 -37.33 -16.34
CA THR A 59 -3.37 -38.03 -17.43
C THR A 59 -2.53 -38.07 -18.73
N VAL A 60 -1.61 -37.11 -18.87
CA VAL A 60 -0.77 -36.95 -20.09
C VAL A 60 0.71 -37.14 -19.78
N LEU A 61 1.14 -36.82 -18.56
CA LEU A 61 2.55 -36.91 -18.13
C LEU A 61 2.72 -37.93 -17.02
N ASN A 62 3.77 -38.75 -17.09
CA ASN A 62 4.11 -39.64 -15.99
C ASN A 62 4.79 -38.87 -14.85
N ASN A 63 4.17 -38.88 -13.65
CA ASN A 63 4.69 -38.28 -12.43
C ASN A 63 5.11 -36.81 -12.60
N PRO A 64 4.18 -35.89 -12.99
CA PRO A 64 4.51 -34.48 -13.18
C PRO A 64 4.91 -33.81 -11.86
N GLN A 65 6.08 -33.18 -11.85
CA GLN A 65 6.55 -32.37 -10.74
C GLN A 65 6.18 -30.91 -11.03
N ILE A 66 5.28 -30.34 -10.24
CA ILE A 66 4.75 -28.99 -10.47
C ILE A 66 4.95 -28.17 -9.20
N ASP A 67 5.54 -26.98 -9.36
CA ASP A 67 5.53 -25.95 -8.36
C ASP A 67 4.63 -24.79 -8.81
N VAL A 68 3.91 -24.19 -7.85
CA VAL A 68 3.01 -23.08 -8.09
C VAL A 68 3.32 -21.99 -7.07
N SER A 69 3.54 -20.79 -7.56
CA SER A 69 3.74 -19.61 -6.73
C SER A 69 2.97 -18.42 -7.31
N VAL A 70 2.61 -17.46 -6.44
CA VAL A 70 2.00 -16.21 -6.88
C VAL A 70 3.11 -15.20 -7.10
N THR A 71 3.30 -14.75 -8.35
CA THR A 71 4.31 -13.76 -8.71
C THR A 71 3.83 -12.33 -8.47
N GLU A 72 2.54 -12.07 -8.72
CA GLU A 72 1.95 -10.75 -8.55
C GLU A 72 0.50 -10.83 -8.05
N PHE A 73 0.15 -9.92 -7.14
CA PHE A 73 -1.22 -9.72 -6.66
C PHE A 73 -1.80 -8.46 -7.32
N LYS A 74 -2.58 -8.61 -8.40
CA LYS A 74 -3.16 -7.46 -9.14
C LYS A 74 -4.62 -7.20 -8.83
N SER A 75 -5.34 -8.17 -8.27
CA SER A 75 -6.79 -8.11 -8.03
C SER A 75 -7.15 -7.38 -6.74
N GLN A 76 -6.29 -7.41 -5.73
CA GLN A 76 -6.53 -6.80 -4.43
C GLN A 76 -5.60 -5.60 -4.25
N LYS A 77 -6.17 -4.46 -3.86
CA LYS A 77 -5.43 -3.19 -3.79
C LYS A 77 -5.93 -2.26 -2.69
N ILE A 78 -5.00 -1.51 -2.14
CA ILE A 78 -5.22 -0.39 -1.24
C ILE A 78 -4.98 0.89 -2.03
N ILE A 79 -5.79 1.91 -1.82
CA ILE A 79 -5.64 3.21 -2.47
C ILE A 79 -5.09 4.21 -1.46
N VAL A 80 -3.97 4.84 -1.80
CA VAL A 80 -3.35 5.92 -1.03
C VAL A 80 -3.46 7.21 -1.82
N SER A 81 -4.07 8.24 -1.25
CA SER A 81 -4.38 9.50 -1.93
C SER A 81 -4.17 10.71 -1.01
N GLY A 82 -4.21 11.92 -1.59
CA GLY A 82 -4.01 13.17 -0.87
C GLY A 82 -2.54 13.57 -0.77
N ASN A 83 -2.19 14.29 0.28
CA ASN A 83 -0.91 14.99 0.42
C ASN A 83 0.23 14.08 0.90
N PHE A 84 0.40 12.92 0.29
CA PHE A 84 1.58 12.07 0.41
C PHE A 84 2.55 12.34 -0.74
N LYS A 85 3.85 12.15 -0.53
CA LYS A 85 4.81 12.16 -1.64
C LYS A 85 4.59 11.01 -2.62
N ARG A 86 4.18 9.84 -2.11
CA ARG A 86 3.94 8.63 -2.89
C ARG A 86 2.48 8.22 -2.75
N SER A 87 1.63 8.88 -3.52
CA SER A 87 0.23 8.49 -3.69
C SER A 87 0.10 7.44 -4.79
N GLY A 88 -0.89 6.58 -4.69
CA GLY A 88 -1.16 5.57 -5.71
C GLY A 88 -1.86 4.34 -5.17
N THR A 89 -1.78 3.28 -5.95
CA THR A 89 -2.40 1.99 -5.63
C THR A 89 -1.32 1.01 -5.18
N ILE A 90 -1.53 0.38 -4.03
CA ILE A 90 -0.62 -0.60 -3.43
C ILE A 90 -1.30 -1.97 -3.48
N PRO A 91 -0.67 -2.99 -4.09
CA PRO A 91 -1.25 -4.34 -4.11
C PRO A 91 -1.24 -4.96 -2.71
N VAL A 92 -2.32 -5.63 -2.35
CA VAL A 92 -2.37 -6.47 -1.15
C VAL A 92 -1.67 -7.79 -1.45
N THR A 93 -0.68 -8.14 -0.63
CA THR A 93 0.08 -9.38 -0.76
C THR A 93 -0.33 -10.40 0.31
N SER A 94 0.28 -11.59 0.28
CA SER A 94 0.09 -12.59 1.35
C SER A 94 0.65 -12.17 2.71
N VAL A 95 1.52 -11.15 2.72
CA VAL A 95 2.04 -10.56 3.96
C VAL A 95 1.10 -9.44 4.39
N PRO A 96 0.48 -9.55 5.57
CA PRO A 96 -0.39 -8.49 6.08
C PRO A 96 0.37 -7.19 6.26
N VAL A 97 -0.21 -6.08 5.80
CA VAL A 97 0.37 -4.74 5.91
C VAL A 97 -0.50 -3.90 6.82
N THR A 98 0.12 -3.08 7.66
CA THR A 98 -0.58 -2.22 8.61
C THR A 98 -0.81 -0.81 8.05
N PHE A 99 -1.81 -0.12 8.61
CA PHE A 99 -2.10 1.27 8.29
C PHE A 99 -0.88 2.19 8.48
N THR A 100 -0.14 2.00 9.57
CA THR A 100 1.04 2.81 9.89
C THR A 100 2.19 2.57 8.93
N GLU A 101 2.41 1.32 8.50
CA GLU A 101 3.42 0.98 7.49
C GLU A 101 3.14 1.62 6.13
N ILE A 102 1.88 1.60 5.70
CA ILE A 102 1.49 2.22 4.42
C ILE A 102 1.70 3.73 4.47
N ILE A 103 1.29 4.41 5.54
CA ILE A 103 1.51 5.85 5.67
C ILE A 103 2.99 6.19 5.71
N ALA A 104 3.80 5.43 6.45
CA ALA A 104 5.25 5.64 6.50
C ALA A 104 5.90 5.46 5.11
N ASN A 105 5.47 4.43 4.35
CA ASN A 105 5.95 4.18 3.00
C ASN A 105 5.49 5.25 1.99
N ALA A 106 4.29 5.82 2.19
CA ALA A 106 3.75 6.89 1.36
C ALA A 106 4.47 8.25 1.59
N ASP A 107 5.28 8.35 2.63
CA ASP A 107 6.06 9.52 3.02
C ASP A 107 5.19 10.79 3.14
N PRO A 108 4.58 11.01 4.32
CA PRO A 108 3.70 12.15 4.54
C PRO A 108 4.44 13.45 4.85
N TYR A 109 5.78 13.48 4.78
CA TYR A 109 6.58 14.64 5.16
C TYR A 109 7.23 15.33 3.96
N GLY A 110 7.46 16.64 4.08
CA GLY A 110 8.18 17.44 3.08
C GLY A 110 9.66 17.04 2.91
N GLU A 111 10.34 17.68 1.98
CA GLU A 111 11.72 17.32 1.58
C GLU A 111 12.72 17.24 2.73
N ASN A 112 12.55 18.04 3.78
CA ASN A 112 13.42 18.04 4.96
C ASN A 112 12.91 17.15 6.10
N GLY A 113 11.84 16.37 5.91
CA GLY A 113 11.26 15.50 6.94
C GLY A 113 10.68 16.23 8.16
N GLN A 114 10.66 17.57 8.14
CA GLN A 114 10.31 18.36 9.32
C GLN A 114 8.84 18.76 9.39
N ARG A 115 8.16 18.88 8.26
CA ARG A 115 6.76 19.32 8.21
C ARG A 115 5.90 18.30 7.47
N PRO A 116 4.76 17.88 8.06
CA PRO A 116 3.78 17.08 7.33
C PRO A 116 3.26 17.83 6.11
N LEU A 117 2.99 17.09 5.04
CA LEU A 117 2.39 17.62 3.80
C LEU A 117 0.88 17.84 3.94
N GLY A 118 0.26 17.18 4.92
CA GLY A 118 -1.17 17.26 5.21
C GLY A 118 -1.47 17.09 6.71
N ASP A 119 -2.75 16.99 7.06
CA ASP A 119 -3.20 16.82 8.44
C ASP A 119 -3.08 15.37 8.91
N LEU A 120 -1.97 15.04 9.55
CA LEU A 120 -1.71 13.70 10.13
C LEU A 120 -2.56 13.38 11.35
N THR A 121 -3.26 14.38 11.95
CA THR A 121 -4.15 14.15 13.08
C THR A 121 -5.57 13.74 12.65
N SER A 122 -5.86 13.80 11.34
CA SER A 122 -7.17 13.49 10.77
C SER A 122 -7.06 12.76 9.42
N VAL A 123 -6.19 11.76 9.36
CA VAL A 123 -6.07 10.90 8.17
C VAL A 123 -7.38 10.16 7.96
N LYS A 124 -7.96 10.27 6.77
CA LYS A 124 -9.21 9.60 6.43
C LYS A 124 -8.91 8.15 6.05
N PHE A 125 -9.48 7.22 6.77
CA PHE A 125 -9.42 5.79 6.48
C PHE A 125 -10.81 5.30 6.11
N SER A 126 -10.99 4.84 4.87
CA SER A 126 -12.28 4.35 4.38
C SER A 126 -12.23 2.84 4.16
N ARG A 127 -13.22 2.14 4.70
CA ARG A 127 -13.41 0.69 4.60
C ARG A 127 -14.89 0.36 4.56
N ASP A 128 -15.31 -0.50 3.64
CA ASP A 128 -16.68 -1.03 3.53
C ASP A 128 -17.75 0.09 3.48
N GLY A 129 -17.43 1.24 2.85
CA GLY A 129 -18.32 2.39 2.73
C GLY A 129 -18.33 3.34 3.95
N TYR A 130 -17.62 3.02 5.01
CA TYR A 130 -17.46 3.89 6.18
C TYR A 130 -16.11 4.61 6.11
N THR A 131 -16.09 5.87 6.59
CA THR A 131 -14.87 6.67 6.69
C THR A 131 -14.61 7.05 8.14
N TYR A 132 -13.40 6.82 8.58
CA TYR A 132 -12.92 7.07 9.94
C TYR A 132 -11.83 8.13 9.91
N ASP A 133 -11.82 9.00 10.92
CA ASP A 133 -10.73 9.92 11.18
C ASP A 133 -9.72 9.26 12.11
N VAL A 134 -8.50 9.09 11.61
CA VAL A 134 -7.42 8.40 12.34
C VAL A 134 -6.30 9.37 12.63
N ASP A 135 -5.99 9.58 13.92
CA ASP A 135 -4.85 10.36 14.36
C ASP A 135 -3.55 9.53 14.20
N TYR A 136 -2.89 9.68 13.05
CA TYR A 136 -1.63 8.98 12.78
C TYR A 136 -0.50 9.44 13.70
N GLU A 137 -0.45 10.72 14.09
CA GLU A 137 0.57 11.19 15.02
C GLU A 137 0.43 10.51 16.40
N TYR A 138 -0.79 10.33 16.87
CA TYR A 138 -1.04 9.58 18.10
C TYR A 138 -0.63 8.12 17.96
N LEU A 139 -1.02 7.45 16.89
CA LEU A 139 -0.66 6.07 16.63
C LEU A 139 0.86 5.89 16.53
N SER A 140 1.56 6.77 15.82
CA SER A 140 3.01 6.67 15.61
C SER A 140 3.83 6.80 16.90
N ARG A 141 3.30 7.50 17.89
CA ARG A 141 3.95 7.66 19.22
C ARG A 141 3.62 6.51 20.19
N ASN A 142 2.52 5.81 19.97
CA ASN A 142 2.06 4.74 20.85
C ASN A 142 2.31 3.37 20.19
N SER A 143 3.54 2.89 20.31
CA SER A 143 4.01 1.66 19.64
C SER A 143 3.17 0.41 19.91
N GLN A 144 2.41 0.38 21.01
CA GLN A 144 1.51 -0.75 21.32
C GLN A 144 0.25 -0.78 20.43
N ILE A 145 -0.13 0.34 19.80
CA ILE A 145 -1.36 0.47 18.98
C ILE A 145 -1.04 0.43 17.48
N GLN A 146 0.21 0.67 17.10
CA GLN A 146 0.64 0.80 15.69
C GLN A 146 0.28 -0.38 14.80
N ASN A 147 0.21 -1.59 15.36
CA ASN A 147 0.13 -2.83 14.58
C ASN A 147 -1.27 -3.46 14.53
N TYR A 148 -2.32 -2.77 14.99
CA TYR A 148 -3.65 -3.38 15.07
C TYR A 148 -4.57 -3.09 13.88
N ILE A 149 -4.24 -2.12 13.04
CA ILE A 149 -5.05 -1.81 11.85
C ILE A 149 -4.40 -2.47 10.64
N TYR A 150 -4.76 -3.73 10.41
CA TYR A 150 -4.37 -4.43 9.19
C TYR A 150 -5.24 -3.96 8.02
N LEU A 151 -4.58 -3.72 6.89
CA LEU A 151 -5.25 -3.29 5.67
C LEU A 151 -5.68 -4.49 4.83
N LYS A 152 -6.76 -4.29 4.09
CA LYS A 152 -7.33 -5.28 3.18
C LYS A 152 -7.70 -4.65 1.83
N ASP A 153 -8.11 -5.48 0.90
CA ASP A 153 -8.59 -5.04 -0.40
C ASP A 153 -9.73 -4.01 -0.28
N GLY A 154 -9.66 -2.99 -1.11
CA GLY A 154 -10.65 -1.91 -1.16
C GLY A 154 -10.48 -0.82 -0.11
N ASP A 155 -9.50 -0.92 0.79
CA ASP A 155 -9.21 0.15 1.74
C ASP A 155 -8.68 1.40 1.03
N VAL A 156 -9.12 2.56 1.51
CA VAL A 156 -8.65 3.87 1.02
C VAL A 156 -8.07 4.66 2.18
N ILE A 157 -6.87 5.16 1.99
CA ILE A 157 -6.19 6.07 2.92
C ILE A 157 -6.03 7.41 2.22
N HIS A 158 -6.54 8.47 2.83
CA HIS A 158 -6.45 9.82 2.27
C HIS A 158 -5.87 10.77 3.30
N LEU A 159 -4.79 11.45 2.95
CA LEU A 159 -4.19 12.51 3.75
C LEU A 159 -4.76 13.85 3.30
N PRO A 160 -5.65 14.49 4.12
CA PRO A 160 -6.22 15.78 3.78
C PRO A 160 -5.18 16.89 3.83
N ASP A 161 -5.47 17.97 3.13
CA ASP A 161 -4.69 19.20 3.20
C ASP A 161 -4.82 19.82 4.61
N ASN A 162 -3.77 20.48 5.05
CA ASN A 162 -3.74 21.24 6.30
C ASN A 162 -3.72 22.76 6.08
N SER A 163 -3.92 23.23 4.86
CA SER A 163 -3.87 24.67 4.53
C SER A 163 -4.97 25.48 5.23
N GLU A 164 -6.10 24.87 5.54
CA GLU A 164 -7.20 25.50 6.27
C GLU A 164 -6.99 25.51 7.79
N ASN A 165 -6.11 24.64 8.30
CA ASN A 165 -5.80 24.56 9.73
C ASN A 165 -4.68 25.56 10.07
N GLN A 166 -5.05 26.84 10.25
CA GLN A 166 -4.09 27.91 10.49
C GLN A 166 -4.41 28.68 11.77
N VAL A 167 -3.36 29.13 12.46
CA VAL A 167 -3.42 30.16 13.49
C VAL A 167 -2.81 31.42 12.92
N HIS A 168 -3.58 32.50 12.95
CA HIS A 168 -3.12 33.82 12.54
C HIS A 168 -2.66 34.60 13.77
N VAL A 169 -1.39 34.96 13.80
CA VAL A 169 -0.84 35.87 14.81
C VAL A 169 -0.76 37.26 14.17
N ILE A 170 -1.61 38.17 14.64
CA ILE A 170 -1.78 39.54 14.10
C ILE A 170 -1.75 40.57 15.23
N GLY A 171 -1.73 41.85 14.88
CA GLY A 171 -1.72 42.96 15.84
C GLY A 171 -0.30 43.35 16.25
N GLU A 172 -0.05 43.48 17.54
CA GLU A 172 1.25 43.91 18.12
C GLU A 172 2.33 42.84 18.06
N ALA A 173 2.23 41.86 17.16
CA ALA A 173 3.31 40.89 16.90
C ALA A 173 4.44 41.53 16.08
N SER A 174 5.69 41.24 16.42
CA SER A 174 6.85 41.77 15.70
C SER A 174 6.89 41.32 14.24
N ASN A 175 6.32 40.16 13.93
CA ASN A 175 6.15 39.65 12.58
C ASN A 175 4.79 38.94 12.46
N PRO A 176 3.73 39.65 11.98
CA PRO A 176 2.45 39.02 11.73
C PRO A 176 2.60 37.82 10.80
N VAL A 177 2.06 36.66 11.19
CA VAL A 177 2.28 35.41 10.48
C VAL A 177 1.06 34.49 10.58
N SER A 178 0.80 33.74 9.51
CA SER A 178 -0.13 32.61 9.50
C SER A 178 0.67 31.32 9.68
N ILE A 179 0.35 30.56 10.69
CA ILE A 179 1.04 29.32 11.07
C ILE A 179 0.14 28.14 10.71
N ASN A 180 0.55 27.31 9.78
CA ASN A 180 -0.16 26.08 9.49
C ASN A 180 -0.01 25.12 10.68
N LEU A 181 -1.14 24.62 11.18
CA LEU A 181 -1.15 23.63 12.24
C LEU A 181 -0.86 22.24 11.66
N SER A 182 0.30 21.71 11.99
CA SER A 182 0.60 20.31 11.76
C SER A 182 0.05 19.40 12.86
N ARG A 183 -0.52 19.99 13.90
CA ARG A 183 -1.12 19.33 15.07
C ARG A 183 -2.40 20.06 15.43
N LYS A 184 -3.34 19.37 16.08
CA LYS A 184 -4.60 19.97 16.56
C LYS A 184 -4.40 21.21 17.46
N ASN A 185 -3.30 21.25 18.19
CA ASN A 185 -3.02 22.33 19.13
C ASN A 185 -1.56 22.79 19.01
N ILE A 186 -1.37 24.09 19.03
CA ILE A 186 -0.08 24.75 19.20
C ILE A 186 -0.11 25.59 20.47
N PRO A 187 0.90 25.49 21.37
CA PRO A 187 1.00 26.38 22.52
C PRO A 187 1.13 27.83 22.07
N LEU A 188 0.48 28.77 22.81
CA LEU A 188 0.57 30.20 22.52
C LEU A 188 2.02 30.68 22.46
N SER A 189 2.88 30.17 23.36
CA SER A 189 4.31 30.50 23.38
C SER A 189 5.00 30.13 22.06
N SER A 190 4.65 29.00 21.45
CA SER A 190 5.21 28.60 20.15
C SER A 190 4.68 29.47 19.00
N ALA A 191 3.43 29.87 19.03
CA ALA A 191 2.86 30.78 18.05
C ALA A 191 3.53 32.16 18.13
N LEU A 192 3.70 32.70 19.33
CA LEU A 192 4.39 33.99 19.58
C LEU A 192 5.88 33.89 19.18
N ALA A 193 6.56 32.78 19.47
CA ALA A 193 7.94 32.60 19.06
C ALA A 193 8.11 32.65 17.54
N GLN A 194 7.19 32.04 16.78
CA GLN A 194 7.19 32.09 15.32
C GLN A 194 6.89 33.52 14.79
N ALA A 195 6.07 34.29 15.52
CA ALA A 195 5.83 35.68 15.24
C ALA A 195 6.93 36.63 15.74
N LYS A 196 8.07 36.09 16.21
CA LYS A 196 9.23 36.83 16.77
C LYS A 196 8.91 37.67 17.99
N GLY A 197 7.87 37.27 18.77
CA GLY A 197 7.43 37.96 19.96
C GLY A 197 6.50 39.13 19.69
N LEU A 198 6.25 39.92 20.74
CA LEU A 198 5.45 41.14 20.65
C LEU A 198 6.35 42.34 20.37
N ASN A 199 5.83 43.33 19.67
CA ASN A 199 6.46 44.63 19.56
C ASN A 199 6.55 45.23 20.94
N GLN A 200 7.74 45.60 21.41
CA GLN A 200 7.89 46.42 22.57
C GLN A 200 7.60 47.87 22.12
N ALA A 201 6.44 48.38 22.54
CA ALA A 201 6.19 49.81 22.40
C ALA A 201 7.24 50.56 23.24
N THR A 202 8.10 51.30 22.59
CA THR A 202 9.00 52.28 23.20
C THR A 202 8.23 53.50 23.61
#